data_93920563c7c52f290e0161c951325ffa
#
_entry.id   93920563c7c52f290e0161c951325ffa
#
_cell.length_a   1.000
_cell.length_b   1.000
_cell.length_c   1.000
_cell.angle_alpha   90.00
_cell.angle_beta   90.00
_cell.angle_gamma   90.00
#
_symmetry.space_group_name_H-M   'P 1'
#
loop_
_entity.id
_entity.type
_entity.pdbx_description
1 polymer ?
#
loop_
_entity_poly.entity_id
_entity_poly.type
_entity_poly.pdbx_seq_one_letter_code
_entity_poly.pdbx_strand_id
1 'polypeptide(L)'
;MISLIGTWMQTVAQSWLVYRLTGSTLLLGTVGFASQFPVFLVAPIGGVVADRADRHRVVIYTQIASMVLASILAVLTLTNRIQIWEIMVLAASLGIVNAFDIPTRQAFLMDMVGREDLMNAIALNSSMFNGARIIGPAIAGILVAWVGEGWCFFGNAVSYIAVIAGLLLMKLSPRVKQVVEASPLEHILEGFRFAAKATPIRAILLLLGLVSLVGMPYSVLMPVFAREILHGGARELGWLMGATGIGALLGALSLAARVEVKGLGRLIAICAGGFGVSLIAFSASKMFGLSLILLLPVGFTMMVQMASTNTLLQSMVPDQMRGRVVALYTMMFMGVAPFGAFFAGAVAHRLGAPWTVAIGGVACIAGAVAFGMVLPTFRKQARELVLALGMVGGAPAQEMTRQG
;
A
#
# COMPACT_ATOMS: atom_id res chain seq x y z
N MET A 1 3.21 -11.84 -12.78
CA MET A 1 2.99 -10.46 -13.30
C MET A 1 1.56 -10.29 -13.84
N ILE A 2 1.05 -11.16 -14.71
CA ILE A 2 -0.29 -11.04 -15.35
C ILE A 2 -1.40 -10.85 -14.30
N SER A 3 -1.46 -11.71 -13.26
CA SER A 3 -2.47 -11.59 -12.20
C SER A 3 -2.32 -10.34 -11.33
N LEU A 4 -1.10 -9.84 -11.12
CA LEU A 4 -0.91 -8.55 -10.45
C LEU A 4 -1.48 -7.39 -11.28
N ILE A 5 -1.28 -7.40 -12.60
CA ILE A 5 -1.89 -6.44 -13.52
C ILE A 5 -3.42 -6.55 -13.44
N GLY A 6 -3.96 -7.78 -13.45
CA GLY A 6 -5.40 -8.03 -13.30
C GLY A 6 -5.97 -7.47 -11.99
N THR A 7 -5.27 -7.63 -10.88
CA THR A 7 -5.70 -7.11 -9.57
C THR A 7 -5.74 -5.57 -9.56
N TRP A 8 -4.71 -4.90 -10.09
CA TRP A 8 -4.71 -3.45 -10.21
C TRP A 8 -5.78 -2.95 -11.19
N MET A 9 -5.97 -3.67 -12.30
CA MET A 9 -7.04 -3.40 -13.26
C MET A 9 -8.42 -3.49 -12.60
N GLN A 10 -8.68 -4.56 -11.82
CA GLN A 10 -9.94 -4.71 -11.07
C GLN A 10 -10.16 -3.57 -10.09
N THR A 11 -9.13 -3.14 -9.37
CA THR A 11 -9.23 -2.04 -8.39
C THR A 11 -9.71 -0.74 -9.07
N VAL A 12 -9.16 -0.41 -10.22
CA VAL A 12 -9.57 0.79 -10.99
C VAL A 12 -10.98 0.64 -11.55
N ALA A 13 -11.27 -0.49 -12.19
CA ALA A 13 -12.58 -0.76 -12.76
C ALA A 13 -13.68 -0.76 -11.68
N GLN A 14 -13.39 -1.31 -10.49
CA GLN A 14 -14.35 -1.34 -9.37
C GLN A 14 -14.62 0.07 -8.82
N SER A 15 -13.58 0.89 -8.63
CA SER A 15 -13.77 2.27 -8.16
C SER A 15 -14.56 3.11 -9.17
N TRP A 16 -14.29 2.92 -10.46
CA TRP A 16 -15.05 3.55 -11.53
C TRP A 16 -16.51 3.08 -11.55
N LEU A 17 -16.75 1.77 -11.46
CA LEU A 17 -18.09 1.18 -11.43
C LEU A 17 -18.93 1.75 -10.28
N VAL A 18 -18.37 1.78 -9.05
CA VAL A 18 -19.04 2.33 -7.88
C VAL A 18 -19.47 3.78 -8.14
N TYR A 19 -18.55 4.59 -8.66
CA TYR A 19 -18.84 6.00 -8.90
C TYR A 19 -19.82 6.20 -10.07
N ARG A 20 -19.68 5.41 -11.13
CA ARG A 20 -20.61 5.44 -12.28
C ARG A 20 -22.04 5.10 -11.89
N LEU A 21 -22.22 4.09 -11.02
CA LEU A 21 -23.54 3.64 -10.56
C LEU A 21 -24.21 4.61 -9.59
N THR A 22 -23.42 5.28 -8.76
CA THR A 22 -23.97 6.00 -7.59
C THR A 22 -23.76 7.51 -7.61
N GLY A 23 -22.75 8.01 -8.31
CA GLY A 23 -22.31 9.40 -8.20
C GLY A 23 -21.87 9.83 -6.79
N SER A 24 -21.71 8.87 -5.86
CA SER A 24 -21.51 9.14 -4.44
C SER A 24 -20.05 8.93 -4.01
N THR A 25 -19.45 10.00 -3.54
CA THR A 25 -18.11 9.96 -2.92
C THR A 25 -18.13 9.19 -1.62
N LEU A 26 -19.23 9.27 -0.85
CA LEU A 26 -19.39 8.51 0.38
C LEU A 26 -19.35 7.01 0.13
N LEU A 27 -20.05 6.53 -0.91
CA LEU A 27 -20.04 5.11 -1.26
C LEU A 27 -18.68 4.64 -1.80
N LEU A 28 -17.95 5.49 -2.53
CA LEU A 28 -16.54 5.22 -2.88
C LEU A 28 -15.69 4.98 -1.63
N GLY A 29 -15.78 5.88 -0.66
CA GLY A 29 -15.09 5.75 0.62
C GLY A 29 -15.50 4.51 1.40
N THR A 30 -16.80 4.19 1.42
CA THR A 30 -17.35 3.02 2.12
C THR A 30 -16.90 1.70 1.49
N VAL A 31 -16.85 1.60 0.15
CA VAL A 31 -16.32 0.43 -0.55
C VAL A 31 -14.80 0.31 -0.32
N GLY A 32 -14.07 1.43 -0.33
CA GLY A 32 -12.66 1.46 0.04
C GLY A 32 -12.40 0.98 1.48
N PHE A 33 -13.25 1.40 2.42
CA PHE A 33 -13.23 0.91 3.79
C PHE A 33 -13.53 -0.60 3.84
N ALA A 34 -14.61 -1.04 3.22
CA ALA A 34 -15.03 -2.44 3.20
C ALA A 34 -13.96 -3.38 2.63
N SER A 35 -13.19 -2.94 1.63
CA SER A 35 -12.13 -3.75 1.02
C SER A 35 -10.88 -3.90 1.89
N GLN A 36 -10.56 -2.92 2.73
CA GLN A 36 -9.29 -2.88 3.48
C GLN A 36 -9.47 -3.14 4.98
N PHE A 37 -10.60 -2.79 5.56
CA PHE A 37 -10.86 -2.99 7.00
C PHE A 37 -10.78 -4.46 7.43
N PRO A 38 -11.31 -5.45 6.68
CA PRO A 38 -11.13 -6.85 7.03
C PRO A 38 -9.67 -7.30 7.01
N VAL A 39 -8.84 -6.74 6.11
CA VAL A 39 -7.40 -7.01 6.10
C VAL A 39 -6.78 -6.59 7.43
N PHE A 40 -7.07 -5.37 7.89
CA PHE A 40 -6.57 -4.85 9.17
C PHE A 40 -6.99 -5.72 10.35
N LEU A 41 -8.26 -6.12 10.41
CA LEU A 41 -8.81 -6.88 11.53
C LEU A 41 -8.33 -8.34 11.56
N VAL A 42 -8.22 -8.98 10.40
CA VAL A 42 -8.00 -10.44 10.28
C VAL A 42 -6.53 -10.78 9.99
N ALA A 43 -5.69 -9.83 9.54
CA ALA A 43 -4.28 -10.08 9.22
C ALA A 43 -3.46 -10.75 10.35
N PRO A 44 -3.66 -10.44 11.64
CA PRO A 44 -2.97 -11.17 12.73
C PRO A 44 -3.28 -12.67 12.72
N ILE A 45 -4.53 -13.04 12.43
CA ILE A 45 -4.95 -14.45 12.30
C ILE A 45 -4.31 -15.06 11.05
N GLY A 46 -4.29 -14.32 9.94
CA GLY A 46 -3.63 -14.73 8.70
C GLY A 46 -2.15 -15.02 8.89
N GLY A 47 -1.45 -14.22 9.71
CA GLY A 47 -0.04 -14.46 10.08
C GLY A 47 0.14 -15.79 10.84
N VAL A 48 -0.72 -16.07 11.83
CA VAL A 48 -0.69 -17.35 12.56
C VAL A 48 -0.93 -18.55 11.63
N VAL A 49 -1.86 -18.40 10.68
CA VAL A 49 -2.13 -19.44 9.68
C VAL A 49 -0.92 -19.63 8.77
N ALA A 50 -0.26 -18.55 8.33
CA ALA A 50 0.94 -18.59 7.50
C ALA A 50 2.12 -19.31 8.20
N ASP A 51 2.18 -19.27 9.54
CA ASP A 51 3.22 -19.94 10.32
C ASP A 51 2.92 -21.41 10.58
N ARG A 52 1.65 -21.77 10.79
CA ARG A 52 1.24 -23.12 11.23
C ARG A 52 0.75 -24.02 10.09
N ALA A 53 0.14 -23.45 9.06
CA ALA A 53 -0.43 -24.20 7.94
C ALA A 53 0.60 -24.45 6.82
N ASP A 54 0.22 -25.29 5.86
CA ASP A 54 0.93 -25.45 4.60
C ASP A 54 0.72 -24.21 3.72
N ARG A 55 1.74 -23.36 3.63
CA ARG A 55 1.70 -22.09 2.89
C ARG A 55 1.31 -22.26 1.43
N HIS A 56 1.79 -23.32 0.78
CA HIS A 56 1.47 -23.59 -0.62
C HIS A 56 -0.03 -23.83 -0.80
N ARG A 57 -0.63 -24.65 0.05
CA ARG A 57 -2.08 -24.91 0.03
C ARG A 57 -2.89 -23.67 0.37
N VAL A 58 -2.47 -22.90 1.39
CA VAL A 58 -3.16 -21.64 1.76
C VAL A 58 -3.15 -20.68 0.59
N VAL A 59 -2.00 -20.48 -0.10
CA VAL A 59 -1.95 -19.60 -1.27
C VAL A 59 -2.86 -20.11 -2.39
N ILE A 60 -2.90 -21.41 -2.67
CA ILE A 60 -3.83 -21.97 -3.69
C ILE A 60 -5.28 -21.65 -3.32
N TYR A 61 -5.69 -21.89 -2.07
CA TYR A 61 -7.07 -21.62 -1.64
C TYR A 61 -7.43 -20.14 -1.71
N THR A 62 -6.52 -19.23 -1.34
CA THR A 62 -6.74 -17.79 -1.45
C THR A 62 -6.83 -17.32 -2.91
N GLN A 63 -6.04 -17.90 -3.82
CA GLN A 63 -6.14 -17.62 -5.24
C GLN A 63 -7.45 -18.15 -5.85
N ILE A 64 -7.92 -19.34 -5.46
CA ILE A 64 -9.21 -19.89 -5.88
C ILE A 64 -10.35 -19.01 -5.36
N ALA A 65 -10.32 -18.62 -4.10
CA ALA A 65 -11.32 -17.73 -3.51
C ALA A 65 -11.37 -16.37 -4.24
N SER A 66 -10.19 -15.77 -4.50
CA SER A 66 -10.10 -14.50 -5.26
C SER A 66 -10.65 -14.65 -6.68
N MET A 67 -10.37 -15.77 -7.36
CA MET A 67 -10.90 -16.09 -8.68
C MET A 67 -12.43 -16.16 -8.65
N VAL A 68 -13.01 -16.86 -7.68
CA VAL A 68 -14.46 -16.99 -7.53
C VAL A 68 -15.11 -15.64 -7.30
N LEU A 69 -14.56 -14.81 -6.38
CA LEU A 69 -15.06 -13.48 -6.10
C LEU A 69 -14.98 -12.56 -7.34
N ALA A 70 -13.87 -12.60 -8.08
CA ALA A 70 -13.72 -11.85 -9.32
C ALA A 70 -14.69 -12.33 -10.39
N SER A 71 -14.95 -13.65 -10.48
CA SER A 71 -15.92 -14.23 -11.44
C SER A 71 -17.35 -13.81 -11.10
N ILE A 72 -17.74 -13.82 -9.83
CA ILE A 72 -19.07 -13.35 -9.39
C ILE A 72 -19.25 -11.88 -9.75
N LEU A 73 -18.24 -11.03 -9.44
CA LEU A 73 -18.26 -9.62 -9.76
C LEU A 73 -18.37 -9.39 -11.28
N ALA A 74 -17.64 -10.18 -12.09
CA ALA A 74 -17.70 -10.12 -13.54
C ALA A 74 -19.09 -10.48 -14.08
N VAL A 75 -19.66 -11.61 -13.63
CA VAL A 75 -20.97 -12.08 -14.09
C VAL A 75 -22.07 -11.08 -13.73
N LEU A 76 -22.09 -10.60 -12.49
CA LEU A 76 -23.09 -9.62 -12.05
C LEU A 76 -22.99 -8.31 -12.85
N THR A 77 -21.76 -7.87 -13.15
CA THR A 77 -21.52 -6.63 -13.91
C THR A 77 -21.89 -6.81 -15.39
N LEU A 78 -21.47 -7.91 -16.03
CA LEU A 78 -21.76 -8.19 -17.44
C LEU A 78 -23.26 -8.41 -17.70
N THR A 79 -23.97 -8.96 -16.72
CA THR A 79 -25.42 -9.15 -16.79
C THR A 79 -26.23 -7.90 -16.39
N ASN A 80 -25.55 -6.80 -16.05
CA ASN A 80 -26.16 -5.55 -15.56
C ASN A 80 -27.06 -5.72 -14.32
N ARG A 81 -26.78 -6.72 -13.49
CA ARG A 81 -27.53 -7.00 -12.26
C ARG A 81 -26.82 -6.52 -11.00
N ILE A 82 -25.58 -6.04 -11.12
CA ILE A 82 -24.73 -5.64 -10.00
C ILE A 82 -25.38 -4.50 -9.19
N GLN A 83 -25.42 -4.67 -7.88
CA GLN A 83 -25.89 -3.68 -6.92
C GLN A 83 -24.73 -3.25 -6.00
N ILE A 84 -24.86 -2.05 -5.41
CA ILE A 84 -23.79 -1.48 -4.59
C ILE A 84 -23.46 -2.33 -3.35
N TRP A 85 -24.48 -2.91 -2.71
CA TRP A 85 -24.28 -3.77 -1.54
C TRP A 85 -23.53 -5.07 -1.89
N GLU A 86 -23.72 -5.62 -3.11
CA GLU A 86 -22.99 -6.78 -3.60
C GLU A 86 -21.51 -6.43 -3.80
N ILE A 87 -21.21 -5.24 -4.36
CA ILE A 87 -19.84 -4.76 -4.48
C ILE A 87 -19.19 -4.65 -3.10
N MET A 88 -19.91 -4.12 -2.09
CA MET A 88 -19.41 -4.00 -0.72
C MET A 88 -19.11 -5.38 -0.10
N VAL A 89 -20.02 -6.34 -0.25
CA VAL A 89 -19.83 -7.70 0.26
C VAL A 89 -18.68 -8.39 -0.43
N LEU A 90 -18.58 -8.30 -1.76
CA LEU A 90 -17.48 -8.90 -2.53
C LEU A 90 -16.14 -8.23 -2.18
N ALA A 91 -16.11 -6.90 -2.00
CA ALA A 91 -14.91 -6.17 -1.58
C ALA A 91 -14.47 -6.59 -0.17
N ALA A 92 -15.40 -6.70 0.79
CA ALA A 92 -15.09 -7.17 2.15
C ALA A 92 -14.60 -8.63 2.15
N SER A 93 -15.24 -9.50 1.37
CA SER A 93 -14.83 -10.90 1.22
C SER A 93 -13.42 -11.01 0.63
N LEU A 94 -13.10 -10.21 -0.40
CA LEU A 94 -11.76 -10.15 -0.95
C LEU A 94 -10.74 -9.61 0.08
N GLY A 95 -11.15 -8.65 0.91
CA GLY A 95 -10.36 -8.17 2.04
C GLY A 95 -10.01 -9.29 3.03
N ILE A 96 -10.99 -10.15 3.38
CA ILE A 96 -10.74 -11.32 4.23
C ILE A 96 -9.75 -12.27 3.56
N VAL A 97 -9.94 -12.58 2.28
CA VAL A 97 -9.00 -13.45 1.52
C VAL A 97 -7.60 -12.86 1.53
N ASN A 98 -7.44 -11.56 1.31
CA ASN A 98 -6.16 -10.87 1.31
C ASN A 98 -5.48 -10.87 2.70
N ALA A 99 -6.25 -10.89 3.79
CA ALA A 99 -5.70 -11.00 5.14
C ALA A 99 -4.92 -12.32 5.37
N PHE A 100 -5.29 -13.38 4.67
CA PHE A 100 -4.55 -14.66 4.68
C PHE A 100 -3.51 -14.72 3.56
N ASP A 101 -3.82 -14.21 2.37
CA ASP A 101 -2.96 -14.29 1.19
C ASP A 101 -1.66 -13.50 1.37
N ILE A 102 -1.73 -12.25 1.82
CA ILE A 102 -0.58 -11.35 1.89
C ILE A 102 0.54 -11.91 2.77
N PRO A 103 0.31 -12.26 4.06
CA PRO A 103 1.36 -12.79 4.92
C PRO A 103 1.84 -14.17 4.44
N THR A 104 0.94 -15.01 3.98
CA THR A 104 1.30 -16.36 3.50
C THR A 104 2.18 -16.28 2.26
N ARG A 105 1.84 -15.43 1.29
CA ARG A 105 2.61 -15.25 0.05
C ARG A 105 4.00 -14.68 0.31
N GLN A 106 4.12 -13.72 1.24
CA GLN A 106 5.43 -13.19 1.63
C GLN A 106 6.32 -14.26 2.26
N ALA A 107 5.75 -15.07 3.16
CA ALA A 107 6.48 -16.17 3.79
C ALA A 107 6.78 -17.30 2.80
N PHE A 108 5.89 -17.56 1.84
CA PHE A 108 6.04 -18.59 0.80
C PHE A 108 7.16 -18.26 -0.21
N LEU A 109 7.48 -16.98 -0.43
CA LEU A 109 8.56 -16.57 -1.32
C LEU A 109 9.90 -17.19 -0.88
N MET A 110 10.19 -17.23 0.42
CA MET A 110 11.39 -17.86 0.96
C MET A 110 11.38 -19.39 0.76
N ASP A 111 10.21 -20.01 0.90
CA ASP A 111 10.06 -21.47 0.70
C ASP A 111 10.27 -21.87 -0.78
N MET A 112 10.00 -20.96 -1.73
CA MET A 112 10.19 -21.19 -3.17
C MET A 112 11.65 -21.10 -3.62
N VAL A 113 12.40 -20.12 -3.14
CA VAL A 113 13.73 -19.79 -3.72
C VAL A 113 14.89 -20.11 -2.78
N GLY A 114 14.62 -20.40 -1.49
CA GLY A 114 15.67 -20.59 -0.50
C GLY A 114 16.34 -19.27 -0.07
N ARG A 115 17.36 -19.38 0.80
CA ARG A 115 18.04 -18.21 1.37
C ARG A 115 19.00 -17.55 0.39
N GLU A 116 19.61 -18.29 -0.50
CA GLU A 116 20.64 -17.79 -1.44
C GLU A 116 20.04 -16.81 -2.45
N ASP A 117 18.87 -17.13 -3.02
CA ASP A 117 18.22 -16.31 -4.04
C ASP A 117 17.15 -15.36 -3.50
N LEU A 118 16.95 -15.32 -2.16
CA LEU A 118 15.87 -14.54 -1.54
C LEU A 118 15.93 -13.05 -1.89
N MET A 119 17.12 -12.45 -1.90
CA MET A 119 17.27 -11.01 -2.24
C MET A 119 16.87 -10.73 -3.68
N ASN A 120 17.26 -11.59 -4.62
CA ASN A 120 16.88 -11.48 -6.03
C ASN A 120 15.36 -11.66 -6.21
N ALA A 121 14.77 -12.62 -5.50
CA ALA A 121 13.33 -12.88 -5.54
C ALA A 121 12.52 -11.69 -4.97
N ILE A 122 12.96 -11.08 -3.87
CA ILE A 122 12.35 -9.87 -3.31
C ILE A 122 12.43 -8.70 -4.30
N ALA A 123 13.59 -8.48 -4.92
CA ALA A 123 13.78 -7.42 -5.91
C ALA A 123 12.87 -7.63 -7.13
N LEU A 124 12.79 -8.86 -7.65
CA LEU A 124 11.92 -9.21 -8.78
C LEU A 124 10.45 -9.06 -8.42
N ASN A 125 10.02 -9.54 -7.25
CA ASN A 125 8.64 -9.39 -6.76
C ASN A 125 8.25 -7.91 -6.62
N SER A 126 9.14 -7.08 -6.06
CA SER A 126 8.93 -5.63 -5.95
C SER A 126 8.82 -4.96 -7.33
N SER A 127 9.68 -5.36 -8.28
CA SER A 127 9.65 -4.85 -9.65
C SER A 127 8.35 -5.22 -10.38
N MET A 128 7.89 -6.47 -10.22
CA MET A 128 6.62 -6.93 -10.77
C MET A 128 5.43 -6.19 -10.16
N PHE A 129 5.44 -5.95 -8.85
CA PHE A 129 4.37 -5.23 -8.15
C PHE A 129 4.28 -3.77 -8.62
N ASN A 130 5.41 -3.07 -8.70
CA ASN A 130 5.45 -1.69 -9.16
C ASN A 130 5.11 -1.57 -10.65
N GLY A 131 5.60 -2.50 -11.49
CA GLY A 131 5.24 -2.55 -12.91
C GLY A 131 3.73 -2.77 -13.12
N ALA A 132 3.13 -3.69 -12.37
CA ALA A 132 1.68 -3.94 -12.42
C ALA A 132 0.86 -2.74 -11.94
N ARG A 133 1.34 -2.00 -10.95
CA ARG A 133 0.72 -0.76 -10.44
C ARG A 133 0.66 0.35 -11.48
N ILE A 134 1.59 0.37 -12.45
CA ILE A 134 1.57 1.34 -13.56
C ILE A 134 0.70 0.83 -14.71
N ILE A 135 0.97 -0.41 -15.13
CA ILE A 135 0.36 -1.02 -16.33
C ILE A 135 -1.12 -1.33 -16.09
N GLY A 136 -1.47 -1.84 -14.91
CA GLY A 136 -2.84 -2.24 -14.57
C GLY A 136 -3.87 -1.13 -14.75
N PRO A 137 -3.70 0.05 -14.12
CA PRO A 137 -4.60 1.17 -14.30
C PRO A 137 -4.71 1.66 -15.75
N ALA A 138 -3.60 1.70 -16.50
CA ALA A 138 -3.60 2.12 -17.89
C ALA A 138 -4.44 1.15 -18.75
N ILE A 139 -4.23 -0.15 -18.59
CA ILE A 139 -5.04 -1.19 -19.30
C ILE A 139 -6.50 -1.09 -18.84
N ALA A 140 -6.77 -0.93 -17.54
CA ALA A 140 -8.13 -0.79 -17.02
C ALA A 140 -8.87 0.37 -17.68
N GLY A 141 -8.23 1.55 -17.75
CA GLY A 141 -8.83 2.73 -18.38
C GLY A 141 -9.23 2.48 -19.82
N ILE A 142 -8.36 1.83 -20.60
CA ILE A 142 -8.64 1.50 -22.01
C ILE A 142 -9.76 0.46 -22.12
N LEU A 143 -9.67 -0.65 -21.38
CA LEU A 143 -10.67 -1.72 -21.44
C LEU A 143 -12.04 -1.26 -20.94
N VAL A 144 -12.10 -0.53 -19.85
CA VAL A 144 -13.38 0.00 -19.33
C VAL A 144 -14.03 0.93 -20.36
N ALA A 145 -13.24 1.77 -21.05
CA ALA A 145 -13.76 2.67 -22.06
C ALA A 145 -14.27 1.95 -23.32
N TRP A 146 -13.70 0.78 -23.67
CA TRP A 146 -14.06 0.05 -24.88
C TRP A 146 -15.14 -1.01 -24.66
N VAL A 147 -15.00 -1.81 -23.61
CA VAL A 147 -15.84 -3.01 -23.39
C VAL A 147 -16.51 -3.05 -22.02
N GLY A 148 -16.23 -2.06 -21.16
CA GLY A 148 -16.83 -1.94 -19.83
C GLY A 148 -16.08 -2.67 -18.72
N GLU A 149 -16.50 -2.40 -17.48
CA GLU A 149 -15.84 -2.87 -16.25
C GLU A 149 -15.89 -4.40 -16.11
N GLY A 150 -16.99 -5.01 -16.53
CA GLY A 150 -17.21 -6.45 -16.41
C GLY A 150 -16.11 -7.29 -17.07
N TRP A 151 -15.59 -6.83 -18.20
CA TRP A 151 -14.48 -7.51 -18.89
C TRP A 151 -13.15 -7.37 -18.17
N CYS A 152 -12.95 -6.28 -17.42
CA CYS A 152 -11.78 -6.15 -16.53
C CYS A 152 -11.82 -7.19 -15.40
N PHE A 153 -13.00 -7.38 -14.81
CA PHE A 153 -13.20 -8.38 -13.76
C PHE A 153 -13.05 -9.80 -14.29
N PHE A 154 -13.60 -10.08 -15.46
CA PHE A 154 -13.45 -11.36 -16.13
C PHE A 154 -11.99 -11.67 -16.47
N GLY A 155 -11.26 -10.70 -17.05
CA GLY A 155 -9.83 -10.84 -17.36
C GLY A 155 -8.99 -11.10 -16.11
N ASN A 156 -9.32 -10.45 -14.97
CA ASN A 156 -8.67 -10.74 -13.70
C ASN A 156 -9.00 -12.15 -13.20
N ALA A 157 -10.27 -12.57 -13.28
CA ALA A 157 -10.66 -13.95 -12.90
C ALA A 157 -9.90 -15.00 -13.70
N VAL A 158 -9.79 -14.83 -15.02
CA VAL A 158 -9.01 -15.73 -15.89
C VAL A 158 -7.52 -15.72 -15.52
N SER A 159 -6.97 -14.57 -15.14
CA SER A 159 -5.55 -14.45 -14.78
C SER A 159 -5.16 -15.31 -13.57
N TYR A 160 -6.09 -15.56 -12.67
CA TYR A 160 -5.85 -16.46 -11.52
C TYR A 160 -5.65 -17.91 -11.94
N ILE A 161 -6.24 -18.35 -13.05
CA ILE A 161 -6.06 -19.73 -13.58
C ILE A 161 -4.58 -20.00 -13.83
N ALA A 162 -3.88 -19.05 -14.45
CA ALA A 162 -2.45 -19.18 -14.73
C ALA A 162 -1.62 -19.26 -13.46
N VAL A 163 -1.99 -18.52 -12.39
CA VAL A 163 -1.30 -18.58 -11.10
C VAL A 163 -1.55 -19.91 -10.40
N ILE A 164 -2.82 -20.36 -10.36
CA ILE A 164 -3.21 -21.64 -9.74
C ILE A 164 -2.53 -22.79 -10.45
N ALA A 165 -2.53 -22.80 -11.79
CA ALA A 165 -1.84 -23.81 -12.57
C ALA A 165 -0.34 -23.83 -12.28
N GLY A 166 0.30 -22.65 -12.24
CA GLY A 166 1.71 -22.53 -11.87
C GLY A 166 2.01 -23.08 -10.47
N LEU A 167 1.16 -22.76 -9.48
CA LEU A 167 1.30 -23.26 -8.11
C LEU A 167 1.14 -24.79 -8.05
N LEU A 168 0.16 -25.34 -8.75
CA LEU A 168 -0.09 -26.80 -8.75
C LEU A 168 1.05 -27.60 -9.42
N LEU A 169 1.75 -27.00 -10.38
CA LEU A 169 2.89 -27.60 -11.06
C LEU A 169 4.20 -27.51 -10.27
N MET A 170 4.26 -26.70 -9.20
CA MET A 170 5.46 -26.54 -8.38
C MET A 170 5.77 -27.81 -7.58
N LYS A 171 7.02 -28.26 -7.65
CA LYS A 171 7.58 -29.32 -6.80
C LYS A 171 8.38 -28.66 -5.67
N LEU A 172 7.81 -28.63 -4.48
CA LEU A 172 8.43 -28.01 -3.31
C LEU A 172 9.06 -29.06 -2.40
N SER A 173 10.20 -28.74 -1.81
CA SER A 173 10.83 -29.57 -0.78
C SER A 173 9.99 -29.56 0.50
N PRO A 174 9.92 -30.69 1.25
CA PRO A 174 9.20 -30.76 2.52
C PRO A 174 9.75 -29.72 3.50
N ARG A 175 8.86 -28.93 4.09
CA ARG A 175 9.21 -27.89 5.07
C ARG A 175 9.32 -28.50 6.47
N VAL A 176 10.39 -28.18 7.19
CA VAL A 176 10.47 -28.40 8.63
C VAL A 176 9.63 -27.35 9.33
N LYS A 177 8.56 -27.74 10.00
CA LYS A 177 7.70 -26.84 10.77
C LYS A 177 8.51 -26.30 11.96
N GLN A 178 8.73 -25.00 11.99
CA GLN A 178 9.22 -24.32 13.20
C GLN A 178 8.01 -23.96 14.07
N VAL A 179 8.02 -24.44 15.30
CA VAL A 179 7.00 -24.08 16.29
C VAL A 179 7.36 -22.72 16.86
N VAL A 180 6.56 -21.72 16.55
CA VAL A 180 6.67 -20.39 17.18
C VAL A 180 5.74 -20.37 18.40
N GLU A 181 6.31 -20.36 19.60
CA GLU A 181 5.58 -20.46 20.89
C GLU A 181 4.98 -19.12 21.37
N ALA A 182 5.30 -18.00 20.75
CA ALA A 182 4.92 -16.70 21.28
C ALA A 182 3.54 -16.21 20.82
N SER A 183 2.78 -15.58 21.74
CA SER A 183 1.48 -14.97 21.48
C SER A 183 1.65 -13.75 20.56
N PRO A 184 0.97 -13.68 19.38
CA PRO A 184 1.04 -12.53 18.48
C PRO A 184 0.63 -11.21 19.16
N LEU A 185 -0.29 -11.27 20.12
CA LEU A 185 -0.80 -10.09 20.81
C LEU A 185 0.26 -9.48 21.75
N GLU A 186 1.04 -10.32 22.44
CA GLU A 186 2.14 -9.87 23.30
C GLU A 186 3.22 -9.17 22.48
N HIS A 187 3.57 -9.72 21.31
CA HIS A 187 4.53 -9.12 20.39
C HIS A 187 4.10 -7.74 19.91
N ILE A 188 2.80 -7.56 19.59
CA ILE A 188 2.26 -6.26 19.18
C ILE A 188 2.32 -5.27 20.36
N LEU A 189 1.90 -5.67 21.56
CA LEU A 189 1.94 -4.82 22.74
C LEU A 189 3.35 -4.39 23.15
N GLU A 190 4.33 -5.29 23.05
CA GLU A 190 5.73 -4.96 23.29
C GLU A 190 6.28 -3.99 22.24
N GLY A 191 5.91 -4.19 20.96
CA GLY A 191 6.22 -3.24 19.89
C GLY A 191 5.66 -1.85 20.17
N PHE A 192 4.40 -1.75 20.61
CA PHE A 192 3.78 -0.48 20.99
C PHE A 192 4.47 0.18 22.19
N ARG A 193 4.80 -0.57 23.24
CA ARG A 193 5.52 -0.06 24.40
C ARG A 193 6.90 0.47 24.01
N PHE A 194 7.60 -0.25 23.15
CA PHE A 194 8.91 0.17 22.65
C PHE A 194 8.80 1.45 21.81
N ALA A 195 7.88 1.50 20.84
CA ALA A 195 7.66 2.65 19.99
C ALA A 195 7.21 3.89 20.78
N ALA A 196 6.36 3.72 21.81
CA ALA A 196 5.90 4.81 22.67
C ALA A 196 7.03 5.46 23.47
N LYS A 197 8.02 4.66 23.93
CA LYS A 197 9.19 5.13 24.69
C LYS A 197 10.25 5.78 23.79
N ALA A 198 10.41 5.31 22.57
CA ALA A 198 11.41 5.81 21.63
C ALA A 198 10.82 6.98 20.80
N THR A 199 11.10 8.21 21.21
CA THR A 199 10.61 9.42 20.54
C THR A 199 10.84 9.43 19.01
N PRO A 200 12.03 9.01 18.49
CA PRO A 200 12.24 8.97 17.05
C PRO A 200 11.29 8.02 16.30
N ILE A 201 11.08 6.84 16.85
CA ILE A 201 10.20 5.81 16.25
C ILE A 201 8.75 6.30 16.27
N ARG A 202 8.31 6.83 17.40
CA ARG A 202 6.97 7.40 17.56
C ARG A 202 6.70 8.52 16.57
N ALA A 203 7.63 9.48 16.42
CA ALA A 203 7.46 10.61 15.52
C ALA A 203 7.32 10.17 14.05
N ILE A 204 8.12 9.21 13.60
CA ILE A 204 8.03 8.64 12.25
C ILE A 204 6.71 7.90 12.03
N LEU A 205 6.29 7.05 12.99
CA LEU A 205 5.04 6.29 12.89
C LEU A 205 3.82 7.21 12.88
N LEU A 206 3.82 8.27 13.67
CA LEU A 206 2.73 9.26 13.69
C LEU A 206 2.65 10.02 12.37
N LEU A 207 3.78 10.44 11.79
CA LEU A 207 3.80 11.09 10.48
C LEU A 207 3.29 10.13 9.39
N LEU A 208 3.72 8.87 9.42
CA LEU A 208 3.26 7.84 8.48
C LEU A 208 1.74 7.63 8.60
N GLY A 209 1.23 7.48 9.82
CA GLY A 209 -0.20 7.32 10.09
C GLY A 209 -1.02 8.53 9.63
N LEU A 210 -0.53 9.74 9.87
CA LEU A 210 -1.17 10.97 9.40
C LEU A 210 -1.25 10.99 7.87
N VAL A 211 -0.13 10.76 7.17
CA VAL A 211 -0.10 10.73 5.70
C VAL A 211 -1.00 9.63 5.14
N SER A 212 -1.04 8.47 5.79
CA SER A 212 -1.95 7.37 5.41
C SER A 212 -3.42 7.73 5.62
N LEU A 213 -3.75 8.42 6.71
CA LEU A 213 -5.13 8.79 7.06
C LEU A 213 -5.70 9.87 6.14
N VAL A 214 -4.93 10.93 5.89
CA VAL A 214 -5.46 12.13 5.22
C VAL A 214 -4.89 12.38 3.83
N GLY A 215 -3.68 11.90 3.55
CA GLY A 215 -3.03 12.10 2.26
C GLY A 215 -3.38 11.02 1.25
N MET A 216 -3.20 9.75 1.61
CA MET A 216 -3.40 8.60 0.70
C MET A 216 -4.81 8.46 0.11
N PRO A 217 -5.89 8.87 0.81
CA PRO A 217 -7.25 8.73 0.29
C PRO A 217 -7.57 9.55 -0.96
N TYR A 218 -6.68 10.44 -1.42
CA TYR A 218 -6.86 11.09 -2.71
C TYR A 218 -7.10 10.08 -3.84
N SER A 219 -6.49 8.90 -3.74
CA SER A 219 -6.64 7.81 -4.72
C SER A 219 -8.07 7.28 -4.80
N VAL A 220 -8.80 7.27 -3.69
CA VAL A 220 -10.22 6.87 -3.63
C VAL A 220 -11.10 7.87 -4.38
N LEU A 221 -10.72 9.16 -4.38
CA LEU A 221 -11.45 10.24 -5.04
C LEU A 221 -11.08 10.44 -6.52
N MET A 222 -10.11 9.68 -7.05
CA MET A 222 -9.68 9.79 -8.45
C MET A 222 -10.81 9.65 -9.49
N PRO A 223 -11.80 8.74 -9.34
CA PRO A 223 -12.93 8.69 -10.25
C PRO A 223 -13.73 10.00 -10.33
N VAL A 224 -13.84 10.71 -9.20
CA VAL A 224 -14.50 12.03 -9.12
C VAL A 224 -13.73 13.07 -9.91
N PHE A 225 -12.41 13.14 -9.70
CA PHE A 225 -11.55 14.03 -10.49
C PHE A 225 -11.63 13.75 -11.99
N ALA A 226 -11.54 12.47 -12.37
CA ALA A 226 -11.61 12.09 -13.78
C ALA A 226 -12.94 12.52 -14.43
N ARG A 227 -14.07 12.29 -13.75
CA ARG A 227 -15.40 12.51 -14.32
C ARG A 227 -15.90 13.94 -14.18
N GLU A 228 -15.84 14.51 -12.96
CA GLU A 228 -16.49 15.81 -12.67
C GLU A 228 -15.55 17.01 -12.86
N ILE A 229 -14.28 16.87 -12.51
CA ILE A 229 -13.35 18.01 -12.52
C ILE A 229 -12.66 18.13 -13.88
N LEU A 230 -12.27 16.98 -14.47
CA LEU A 230 -11.53 16.94 -15.73
C LEU A 230 -12.42 16.57 -16.91
N HIS A 231 -13.73 16.32 -16.67
CA HIS A 231 -14.74 15.99 -17.68
C HIS A 231 -14.33 14.85 -18.61
N GLY A 232 -13.62 13.86 -18.05
CA GLY A 232 -13.15 12.66 -18.72
C GLY A 232 -13.93 11.41 -18.34
N GLY A 233 -13.41 10.26 -18.72
CA GLY A 233 -13.98 8.94 -18.49
C GLY A 233 -13.03 8.00 -17.74
N ALA A 234 -13.30 6.70 -17.88
CA ALA A 234 -12.46 5.65 -17.31
C ALA A 234 -11.04 5.64 -17.88
N ARG A 235 -10.87 6.05 -19.14
CA ARG A 235 -9.57 6.18 -19.79
C ARG A 235 -8.71 7.21 -19.10
N GLU A 236 -9.28 8.39 -18.81
CA GLU A 236 -8.61 9.48 -18.10
C GLU A 236 -8.25 9.05 -16.68
N LEU A 237 -9.14 8.34 -15.97
CA LEU A 237 -8.85 7.74 -14.67
C LEU A 237 -7.63 6.81 -14.73
N GLY A 238 -7.57 5.94 -15.73
CA GLY A 238 -6.44 5.03 -15.93
C GLY A 238 -5.11 5.78 -16.12
N TRP A 239 -5.10 6.86 -16.92
CA TRP A 239 -3.92 7.69 -17.12
C TRP A 239 -3.49 8.45 -15.86
N LEU A 240 -4.44 9.00 -15.07
CA LEU A 240 -4.15 9.68 -13.81
C LEU A 240 -3.49 8.73 -12.80
N MET A 241 -4.03 7.53 -12.65
CA MET A 241 -3.44 6.52 -11.76
C MET A 241 -2.10 5.99 -12.29
N GLY A 242 -1.96 5.84 -13.60
CA GLY A 242 -0.71 5.48 -14.26
C GLY A 242 0.39 6.52 -14.02
N ALA A 243 0.08 7.82 -14.15
CA ALA A 243 1.02 8.91 -13.87
C ALA A 243 1.54 8.85 -12.43
N THR A 244 0.65 8.62 -11.45
CA THR A 244 1.05 8.41 -10.05
C THR A 244 1.98 7.20 -9.91
N GLY A 245 1.68 6.10 -10.61
CA GLY A 245 2.51 4.90 -10.63
C GLY A 245 3.90 5.16 -11.20
N ILE A 246 4.01 5.90 -12.29
CA ILE A 246 5.30 6.33 -12.89
C ILE A 246 6.10 7.16 -11.88
N GLY A 247 5.47 8.14 -11.24
CA GLY A 247 6.10 8.93 -10.18
C GLY A 247 6.65 8.06 -9.06
N ALA A 248 5.86 7.08 -8.60
CA ALA A 248 6.28 6.14 -7.55
C ALA A 248 7.46 5.26 -7.99
N LEU A 249 7.49 4.80 -9.25
CA LEU A 249 8.63 4.05 -9.79
C LEU A 249 9.91 4.89 -9.80
N LEU A 250 9.81 6.13 -10.28
CA LEU A 250 10.95 7.06 -10.28
C LEU A 250 11.44 7.33 -8.84
N GLY A 251 10.51 7.45 -7.88
CA GLY A 251 10.83 7.57 -6.45
C GLY A 251 11.57 6.35 -5.91
N ALA A 252 11.10 5.15 -6.23
CA ALA A 252 11.75 3.90 -5.83
C ALA A 252 13.17 3.77 -6.42
N LEU A 253 13.34 4.07 -7.70
CA LEU A 253 14.64 4.04 -8.40
C LEU A 253 15.61 5.07 -7.82
N SER A 254 15.14 6.29 -7.53
CA SER A 254 15.97 7.34 -6.94
C SER A 254 16.48 6.95 -5.54
N LEU A 255 15.65 6.25 -4.76
CA LEU A 255 16.06 5.77 -3.44
C LEU A 255 16.98 4.55 -3.54
N ALA A 256 16.75 3.65 -4.49
CA ALA A 256 17.62 2.49 -4.73
C ALA A 256 19.03 2.91 -5.17
N ALA A 257 19.17 4.02 -5.90
CA ALA A 257 20.47 4.61 -6.27
C ALA A 257 21.18 5.26 -5.08
N ARG A 258 20.53 5.39 -3.91
CA ARG A 258 21.09 6.02 -2.72
C ARG A 258 21.69 4.96 -1.80
N VAL A 259 22.99 5.00 -1.61
CA VAL A 259 23.74 4.03 -0.78
C VAL A 259 23.66 4.38 0.73
N GLU A 260 23.45 5.65 1.07
CA GLU A 260 23.55 6.13 2.45
C GLU A 260 22.21 6.27 3.18
N VAL A 261 22.14 5.76 4.41
CA VAL A 261 21.03 5.96 5.36
C VAL A 261 21.04 7.39 5.96
N LYS A 262 22.21 8.08 5.86
CA LYS A 262 22.38 9.44 6.41
C LYS A 262 21.43 10.44 5.74
N GLY A 263 20.73 11.21 6.56
CA GLY A 263 19.78 12.24 6.08
C GLY A 263 18.39 11.74 5.72
N LEU A 264 18.05 10.46 5.89
CA LEU A 264 16.70 9.93 5.60
C LEU A 264 15.61 10.65 6.41
N GLY A 265 15.85 11.03 7.66
CA GLY A 265 14.89 11.80 8.45
C GLY A 265 14.52 13.15 7.82
N ARG A 266 15.50 13.87 7.23
CA ARG A 266 15.24 15.11 6.48
C ARG A 266 14.50 14.82 5.18
N LEU A 267 14.87 13.75 4.50
CA LEU A 267 14.21 13.32 3.25
C LEU A 267 12.74 12.98 3.50
N ILE A 268 12.43 12.27 4.60
CA ILE A 268 11.05 11.96 5.02
C ILE A 268 10.23 13.24 5.20
N ALA A 269 10.78 14.24 5.93
CA ALA A 269 10.09 15.52 6.13
C ALA A 269 9.85 16.25 4.79
N ILE A 270 10.87 16.36 3.94
CA ILE A 270 10.77 17.03 2.63
C ILE A 270 9.76 16.32 1.74
N CYS A 271 9.79 14.99 1.68
CA CYS A 271 8.87 14.22 0.84
C CYS A 271 7.44 14.25 1.39
N ALA A 272 7.22 14.23 2.70
CA ALA A 272 5.89 14.38 3.28
C ALA A 272 5.30 15.77 2.99
N GLY A 273 6.11 16.83 3.12
CA GLY A 273 5.71 18.20 2.74
C GLY A 273 5.49 18.32 1.23
N GLY A 274 6.41 17.80 0.41
CA GLY A 274 6.29 17.80 -1.05
C GLY A 274 5.07 17.03 -1.54
N PHE A 275 4.71 15.91 -0.89
CA PHE A 275 3.47 15.20 -1.14
C PHE A 275 2.25 16.07 -0.90
N GLY A 276 2.22 16.78 0.25
CA GLY A 276 1.14 17.71 0.57
C GLY A 276 1.01 18.86 -0.42
N VAL A 277 2.13 19.50 -0.80
CA VAL A 277 2.16 20.56 -1.83
C VAL A 277 1.64 20.05 -3.16
N SER A 278 2.09 18.87 -3.59
CA SER A 278 1.67 18.26 -4.86
C SER A 278 0.18 17.90 -4.86
N LEU A 279 -0.37 17.45 -3.72
CA LEU A 279 -1.81 17.20 -3.57
C LEU A 279 -2.63 18.49 -3.68
N ILE A 280 -2.17 19.60 -3.06
CA ILE A 280 -2.84 20.89 -3.16
C ILE A 280 -2.81 21.38 -4.61
N ALA A 281 -1.65 21.31 -5.27
CA ALA A 281 -1.52 21.71 -6.66
C ALA A 281 -2.44 20.87 -7.59
N PHE A 282 -2.47 19.55 -7.38
CA PHE A 282 -3.36 18.65 -8.11
C PHE A 282 -4.84 18.98 -7.85
N SER A 283 -5.22 19.24 -6.61
CA SER A 283 -6.61 19.55 -6.25
C SER A 283 -7.16 20.83 -6.91
N ALA A 284 -6.27 21.77 -7.21
CA ALA A 284 -6.61 23.03 -7.90
C ALA A 284 -6.60 22.90 -9.44
N SER A 285 -6.08 21.80 -9.98
CA SER A 285 -5.97 21.60 -11.43
C SER A 285 -7.32 21.26 -12.07
N LYS A 286 -7.64 21.96 -13.15
CA LYS A 286 -8.81 21.73 -14.00
C LYS A 286 -8.43 21.26 -15.41
N MET A 287 -7.14 21.10 -15.68
CA MET A 287 -6.62 20.67 -16.98
C MET A 287 -6.04 19.25 -16.87
N PHE A 288 -6.51 18.35 -17.73
CA PHE A 288 -6.07 16.94 -17.70
C PHE A 288 -4.55 16.80 -17.84
N GLY A 289 -3.92 17.46 -18.82
CA GLY A 289 -2.47 17.38 -19.01
C GLY A 289 -1.67 17.91 -17.80
N LEU A 290 -2.13 19.01 -17.19
CA LEU A 290 -1.51 19.54 -15.97
C LEU A 290 -1.67 18.57 -14.80
N SER A 291 -2.84 17.97 -14.65
CA SER A 291 -3.13 16.98 -13.61
C SER A 291 -2.21 15.75 -13.72
N LEU A 292 -1.92 15.27 -14.93
CA LEU A 292 -0.96 14.17 -15.17
C LEU A 292 0.44 14.55 -14.67
N ILE A 293 0.91 15.76 -15.02
CA ILE A 293 2.23 16.25 -14.60
C ILE A 293 2.31 16.38 -13.08
N LEU A 294 1.26 16.92 -12.44
CA LEU A 294 1.20 17.12 -11.00
C LEU A 294 1.10 15.81 -10.20
N LEU A 295 0.59 14.73 -10.80
CA LEU A 295 0.52 13.42 -10.16
C LEU A 295 1.86 12.68 -10.16
N LEU A 296 2.81 13.03 -11.04
CA LEU A 296 4.17 12.48 -11.00
C LEU A 296 4.87 12.77 -9.65
N PRO A 297 4.97 14.04 -9.18
CA PRO A 297 5.55 14.33 -7.87
C PRO A 297 4.72 13.78 -6.71
N VAL A 298 3.39 13.63 -6.83
CA VAL A 298 2.56 12.95 -5.83
C VAL A 298 3.04 11.51 -5.62
N GLY A 299 3.18 10.73 -6.70
CA GLY A 299 3.66 9.36 -6.63
C GLY A 299 5.11 9.25 -6.16
N PHE A 300 5.99 10.13 -6.66
CA PHE A 300 7.41 10.18 -6.31
C PHE A 300 7.61 10.42 -4.80
N THR A 301 7.05 11.51 -4.29
CA THR A 301 7.25 11.91 -2.89
C THR A 301 6.63 10.92 -1.92
N MET A 302 5.45 10.38 -2.24
CA MET A 302 4.81 9.32 -1.49
C MET A 302 5.73 8.09 -1.37
N MET A 303 6.25 7.60 -2.50
CA MET A 303 7.08 6.39 -2.51
C MET A 303 8.40 6.59 -1.77
N VAL A 304 9.07 7.72 -1.98
CA VAL A 304 10.32 8.04 -1.28
C VAL A 304 10.08 8.18 0.22
N GLN A 305 9.02 8.86 0.64
CA GLN A 305 8.66 9.01 2.06
C GLN A 305 8.42 7.65 2.72
N MET A 306 7.61 6.78 2.10
CA MET A 306 7.27 5.47 2.65
C MET A 306 8.48 4.54 2.76
N ALA A 307 9.26 4.43 1.68
CA ALA A 307 10.41 3.55 1.66
C ALA A 307 11.53 4.06 2.58
N SER A 308 11.77 5.39 2.62
CA SER A 308 12.73 5.99 3.57
C SER A 308 12.29 5.78 5.03
N THR A 309 10.99 5.89 5.31
CA THR A 309 10.42 5.61 6.64
C THR A 309 10.69 4.17 7.05
N ASN A 310 10.41 3.20 6.18
CA ASN A 310 10.65 1.79 6.45
C ASN A 310 12.14 1.49 6.70
N THR A 311 13.02 2.00 5.84
CA THR A 311 14.47 1.83 5.97
C THR A 311 14.98 2.43 7.28
N LEU A 312 14.58 3.67 7.59
CA LEU A 312 15.05 4.37 8.79
C LEU A 312 14.54 3.69 10.08
N LEU A 313 13.29 3.23 10.09
CA LEU A 313 12.75 2.46 11.23
C LEU A 313 13.57 1.19 11.49
N GLN A 314 13.85 0.41 10.44
CA GLN A 314 14.60 -0.84 10.59
C GLN A 314 16.06 -0.62 11.01
N SER A 315 16.67 0.52 10.63
CA SER A 315 18.05 0.85 11.03
C SER A 315 18.21 1.29 12.49
N MET A 316 17.12 1.72 13.14
CA MET A 316 17.13 2.21 14.54
C MET A 316 16.72 1.16 15.57
N VAL A 317 16.37 -0.05 15.13
CA VAL A 317 15.76 -1.06 15.99
C VAL A 317 16.64 -2.30 16.08
N PRO A 318 16.85 -2.88 17.29
CA PRO A 318 17.53 -4.16 17.44
C PRO A 318 16.87 -5.28 16.64
N ASP A 319 17.65 -6.25 16.17
CA ASP A 319 17.15 -7.37 15.35
C ASP A 319 15.97 -8.09 16.00
N GLN A 320 16.00 -8.26 17.33
CA GLN A 320 14.95 -8.92 18.12
C GLN A 320 13.61 -8.15 18.09
N MET A 321 13.64 -6.82 17.90
CA MET A 321 12.46 -5.95 17.87
C MET A 321 12.06 -5.55 16.44
N ARG A 322 12.90 -5.86 15.43
CA ARG A 322 12.69 -5.42 14.04
C ARG A 322 11.34 -5.86 13.49
N GLY A 323 10.96 -7.13 13.65
CA GLY A 323 9.67 -7.64 13.21
C GLY A 323 8.48 -6.93 13.86
N ARG A 324 8.57 -6.59 15.16
CA ARG A 324 7.52 -5.89 15.91
C ARG A 324 7.32 -4.45 15.43
N VAL A 325 8.41 -3.75 15.15
CA VAL A 325 8.34 -2.35 14.65
C VAL A 325 7.90 -2.29 13.18
N VAL A 326 8.30 -3.27 12.36
CA VAL A 326 7.79 -3.41 10.99
C VAL A 326 6.28 -3.72 10.99
N ALA A 327 5.79 -4.52 11.94
CA ALA A 327 4.36 -4.74 12.11
C ALA A 327 3.61 -3.44 12.45
N LEU A 328 4.17 -2.58 13.33
CA LEU A 328 3.61 -1.26 13.62
C LEU A 328 3.64 -0.33 12.40
N TYR A 329 4.71 -0.35 11.62
CA TYR A 329 4.78 0.37 10.35
C TYR A 329 3.64 -0.04 9.42
N THR A 330 3.44 -1.34 9.25
CA THR A 330 2.36 -1.89 8.41
C THR A 330 0.98 -1.51 8.95
N MET A 331 0.80 -1.55 10.26
CA MET A 331 -0.45 -1.14 10.92
C MET A 331 -0.74 0.35 10.73
N MET A 332 0.26 1.23 10.88
CA MET A 332 0.11 2.68 10.64
C MET A 332 -0.15 2.99 9.17
N PHE A 333 0.45 2.24 8.26
CA PHE A 333 0.30 2.45 6.83
C PHE A 333 -1.00 1.82 6.28
N MET A 334 -1.19 0.52 6.45
CA MET A 334 -2.33 -0.21 5.87
C MET A 334 -3.54 -0.24 6.79
N GLY A 335 -3.33 -0.27 8.11
CA GLY A 335 -4.43 -0.35 9.08
C GLY A 335 -5.21 0.96 9.25
N VAL A 336 -4.55 2.11 9.02
CA VAL A 336 -5.21 3.43 9.09
C VAL A 336 -5.89 3.79 7.75
N ALA A 337 -5.41 3.25 6.63
CA ALA A 337 -5.90 3.56 5.29
C ALA A 337 -7.43 3.38 5.09
N PRO A 338 -8.10 2.32 5.58
CA PRO A 338 -9.55 2.18 5.44
C PRO A 338 -10.32 3.34 6.09
N PHE A 339 -9.89 3.77 7.28
CA PHE A 339 -10.52 4.92 7.95
C PHE A 339 -10.32 6.20 7.12
N GLY A 340 -9.13 6.40 6.55
CA GLY A 340 -8.85 7.49 5.63
C GLY A 340 -9.76 7.47 4.41
N ALA A 341 -9.96 6.31 3.78
CA ALA A 341 -10.86 6.15 2.65
C ALA A 341 -12.30 6.55 3.00
N PHE A 342 -12.82 6.07 4.14
CA PHE A 342 -14.16 6.40 4.61
C PHE A 342 -14.31 7.91 4.91
N PHE A 343 -13.39 8.49 5.69
CA PHE A 343 -13.43 9.90 6.04
C PHE A 343 -13.29 10.80 4.80
N ALA A 344 -12.40 10.46 3.86
CA ALA A 344 -12.28 11.22 2.63
C ALA A 344 -13.56 11.17 1.79
N GLY A 345 -14.22 10.01 1.68
CA GLY A 345 -15.52 9.89 1.02
C GLY A 345 -16.60 10.73 1.67
N ALA A 346 -16.66 10.72 3.02
CA ALA A 346 -17.64 11.48 3.80
C ALA A 346 -17.40 13.00 3.72
N VAL A 347 -16.14 13.44 3.82
CA VAL A 347 -15.78 14.86 3.68
C VAL A 347 -16.02 15.33 2.25
N ALA A 348 -15.65 14.53 1.25
CA ALA A 348 -15.88 14.88 -0.14
C ALA A 348 -17.36 14.95 -0.50
N HIS A 349 -18.21 14.21 0.17
CA HIS A 349 -19.67 14.31 0.00
C HIS A 349 -20.22 15.69 0.41
N ARG A 350 -19.59 16.35 1.38
CA ARG A 350 -20.01 17.67 1.88
C ARG A 350 -19.27 18.85 1.24
N LEU A 351 -17.96 18.73 1.09
CA LEU A 351 -17.08 19.81 0.65
C LEU A 351 -16.61 19.68 -0.81
N GLY A 352 -16.86 18.53 -1.44
CA GLY A 352 -16.31 18.19 -2.75
C GLY A 352 -14.90 17.59 -2.70
N ALA A 353 -14.56 16.83 -3.75
CA ALA A 353 -13.26 16.13 -3.84
C ALA A 353 -12.05 17.08 -3.85
N PRO A 354 -12.05 18.23 -4.54
CA PRO A 354 -10.90 19.14 -4.55
C PRO A 354 -10.55 19.67 -3.16
N TRP A 355 -11.54 20.15 -2.40
CA TRP A 355 -11.31 20.65 -1.05
C TRP A 355 -10.84 19.54 -0.10
N THR A 356 -11.39 18.33 -0.22
CA THR A 356 -10.97 17.19 0.59
C THR A 356 -9.50 16.87 0.38
N VAL A 357 -9.05 16.83 -0.88
CA VAL A 357 -7.64 16.57 -1.22
C VAL A 357 -6.73 17.73 -0.77
N ALA A 358 -7.19 18.98 -0.92
CA ALA A 358 -6.45 20.14 -0.43
C ALA A 358 -6.25 20.10 1.09
N ILE A 359 -7.31 19.81 1.86
CA ILE A 359 -7.24 19.68 3.33
C ILE A 359 -6.25 18.57 3.70
N GLY A 360 -6.31 17.40 3.02
CA GLY A 360 -5.33 16.32 3.19
C GLY A 360 -3.90 16.78 2.93
N GLY A 361 -3.69 17.56 1.86
CA GLY A 361 -2.39 18.16 1.53
C GLY A 361 -1.88 19.12 2.60
N VAL A 362 -2.73 20.01 3.11
CA VAL A 362 -2.39 20.93 4.21
C VAL A 362 -2.01 20.17 5.48
N ALA A 363 -2.77 19.14 5.83
CA ALA A 363 -2.48 18.30 6.99
C ALA A 363 -1.13 17.55 6.83
N CYS A 364 -0.80 17.07 5.63
CA CYS A 364 0.51 16.47 5.34
C CYS A 364 1.65 17.48 5.50
N ILE A 365 1.48 18.73 5.03
CA ILE A 365 2.47 19.80 5.22
C ILE A 365 2.64 20.11 6.70
N ALA A 366 1.54 20.28 7.44
CA ALA A 366 1.58 20.53 8.88
C ALA A 366 2.31 19.39 9.63
N GLY A 367 2.02 18.13 9.30
CA GLY A 367 2.73 16.97 9.84
C GLY A 367 4.22 16.96 9.50
N ALA A 368 4.58 17.32 8.26
CA ALA A 368 5.97 17.42 7.83
C ALA A 368 6.73 18.52 8.57
N VAL A 369 6.10 19.69 8.78
CA VAL A 369 6.67 20.81 9.55
C VAL A 369 6.84 20.42 11.02
N ALA A 370 5.81 19.81 11.64
CA ALA A 370 5.87 19.33 13.01
C ALA A 370 6.99 18.29 13.20
N PHE A 371 7.12 17.34 12.26
CA PHE A 371 8.21 16.38 12.27
C PHE A 371 9.58 17.06 12.06
N GLY A 372 9.65 18.05 11.17
CA GLY A 372 10.85 18.85 10.92
C GLY A 372 11.34 19.61 12.16
N MET A 373 10.42 20.15 12.97
CA MET A 373 10.75 20.82 14.25
C MET A 373 11.35 19.85 15.29
N VAL A 374 10.91 18.61 15.28
CA VAL A 374 11.43 17.55 16.17
C VAL A 374 12.74 16.95 15.63
N LEU A 375 13.10 17.20 14.39
CA LEU A 375 14.24 16.57 13.70
C LEU A 375 15.60 16.76 14.38
N PRO A 376 15.95 17.91 15.02
CA PRO A 376 17.21 18.06 15.75
C PRO A 376 17.32 17.10 16.95
N THR A 377 16.27 17.04 17.76
CA THR A 377 16.17 16.11 18.90
C THR A 377 16.14 14.65 18.43
N PHE A 378 15.37 14.39 17.37
CA PHE A 378 15.31 13.11 16.68
C PHE A 378 16.71 12.61 16.26
N ARG A 379 17.53 13.46 15.62
CA ARG A 379 18.89 13.07 15.16
C ARG A 379 19.78 12.67 16.32
N LYS A 380 19.75 13.42 17.42
CA LYS A 380 20.54 13.13 18.61
C LYS A 380 20.16 11.77 19.19
N GLN A 381 18.88 11.54 19.44
CA GLN A 381 18.38 10.28 20.01
C GLN A 381 18.51 9.08 19.04
N ALA A 382 18.30 9.27 17.74
CA ALA A 382 18.50 8.23 16.74
C ALA A 382 19.98 7.81 16.68
N ARG A 383 20.92 8.76 16.79
CA ARG A 383 22.35 8.47 16.86
C ARG A 383 22.71 7.69 18.13
N GLU A 384 22.14 8.07 19.28
CA GLU A 384 22.32 7.35 20.55
C GLU A 384 21.82 5.90 20.47
N LEU A 385 20.64 5.68 19.86
CA LEU A 385 20.09 4.34 19.61
C LEU A 385 20.99 3.49 18.71
N VAL A 386 21.49 4.05 17.61
CA VAL A 386 22.37 3.35 16.69
C VAL A 386 23.72 3.03 17.34
N LEU A 387 24.29 3.96 18.12
CA LEU A 387 25.52 3.72 18.86
C LEU A 387 25.36 2.63 19.94
N ALA A 388 24.23 2.63 20.67
CA ALA A 388 23.92 1.59 21.63
C ALA A 388 23.82 0.20 20.96
N LEU A 389 23.25 0.12 19.75
CA LEU A 389 23.21 -1.11 18.95
C LEU A 389 24.59 -1.58 18.52
N GLY A 390 25.50 -0.65 18.18
CA GLY A 390 26.90 -0.96 17.83
C GLY A 390 27.71 -1.51 18.99
N MET A 391 27.45 -1.07 20.21
CA MET A 391 28.08 -1.59 21.42
C MET A 391 27.63 -3.01 21.80
N VAL A 392 26.45 -3.41 21.33
CA VAL A 392 25.87 -4.76 21.57
C VAL A 392 26.22 -5.76 20.45
N GLY A 393 27.05 -5.36 19.46
CA GLY A 393 27.52 -6.28 18.38
C GLY A 393 26.62 -6.36 17.15
N GLY A 394 25.75 -5.37 16.93
CA GLY A 394 24.91 -5.27 15.73
C GLY A 394 25.66 -4.67 14.51
N ALA A 395 25.67 -5.36 13.39
CA ALA A 395 26.42 -5.04 12.17
C ALA A 395 26.23 -3.64 11.52
N PRO A 396 25.14 -2.84 11.73
CA PRO A 396 24.96 -1.56 11.02
C PRO A 396 25.75 -0.37 11.59
N ALA A 397 26.39 -0.47 12.75
CA ALA A 397 27.00 0.68 13.41
C ALA A 397 28.37 1.10 12.88
N GLN A 398 29.07 0.24 12.14
CA GLN A 398 30.44 0.50 11.72
C GLN A 398 30.56 1.52 10.57
N GLU A 399 29.52 1.69 9.75
CA GLU A 399 29.58 2.64 8.61
C GLU A 399 29.28 4.09 8.99
N MET A 400 28.51 4.34 10.06
CA MET A 400 28.15 5.69 10.46
C MET A 400 29.19 6.40 11.37
N THR A 401 30.13 5.67 11.95
CA THR A 401 31.15 6.22 12.86
C THR A 401 32.47 6.58 12.20
N ARG A 402 32.73 6.16 10.97
CA ARG A 402 34.01 6.40 10.27
C ARG A 402 34.15 7.76 9.59
N GLN A 403 33.14 8.62 9.62
CA GLN A 403 33.21 9.98 9.05
C GLN A 403 32.64 10.99 10.02
N GLY A 404 33.36 11.30 11.07
CA GLY A 404 33.19 12.44 11.96
C GLY A 404 34.27 13.43 11.73
#